data_051f1e3f3357feaa29c17da4307f3b97
#
_entry.id   051f1e3f3357feaa29c17da4307f3b97
#
_cell.length_a   1.000
_cell.length_b   1.000
_cell.length_c   1.000
_cell.angle_alpha   90.00
_cell.angle_beta   90.00
_cell.angle_gamma   90.00
#
_symmetry.space_group_name_H-M   'P 1'
#
loop_
_entity.id
_entity.type
_entity.pdbx_description
1 polymer ?
#
loop_
_entity_poly.entity_id
_entity_poly.type
_entity_poly.pdbx_seq_one_letter_code
_entity_poly.pdbx_strand_id
1 'polypeptide(L)'
;MRSSPLAAHVYLSVARRFDGGLARLGGLSLVAGIAACEALRGLGFGDVGLKWPNDLVVADGDGLRKLGGLLVEGGGEAAGAARAVIGLGINVRMPAEAAGGIDQPWIDLAAMSPQPVSRNAVVAMLLSRLLPALQQFDAEGLAPFLPRYAALDALAGRALRVHEGDGAWPASALGIAADGALRVRDGEGRERQVHAGDVSVRA
;
A
#
# COMPACT_ATOMS: atom_id res chain seq x y z
N MET A 1 16.50 11.88 11.05
CA MET A 1 16.21 10.43 10.98
C MET A 1 15.75 10.01 12.37
N ARG A 2 14.45 9.77 12.59
CA ARG A 2 13.92 9.34 13.91
C ARG A 2 13.99 7.81 13.95
N SER A 3 14.67 7.26 14.95
CA SER A 3 14.75 5.81 15.14
C SER A 3 13.38 5.30 15.59
N SER A 4 12.78 4.40 14.80
CA SER A 4 11.63 3.62 15.29
C SER A 4 12.07 2.77 16.48
N PRO A 5 11.25 2.66 17.53
CA PRO A 5 11.59 1.83 18.68
C PRO A 5 11.76 0.38 18.24
N LEU A 6 12.89 -0.20 18.62
CA LEU A 6 13.20 -1.60 18.36
C LEU A 6 12.08 -2.50 18.88
N ALA A 7 11.65 -3.44 18.07
CA ALA A 7 10.68 -4.48 18.41
C ALA A 7 9.19 -4.06 18.58
N ALA A 8 8.82 -2.85 18.18
CA ALA A 8 7.42 -2.39 18.29
C ALA A 8 6.58 -2.66 17.03
N HIS A 9 7.22 -2.76 15.87
CA HIS A 9 6.58 -2.87 14.55
C HIS A 9 7.11 -4.08 13.77
N VAL A 10 6.50 -4.37 12.63
CA VAL A 10 7.06 -5.28 11.62
C VAL A 10 7.70 -4.43 10.53
N TYR A 11 8.96 -4.73 10.22
CA TYR A 11 9.68 -4.27 9.04
C TYR A 11 10.17 -5.50 8.29
N LEU A 12 9.64 -5.71 7.10
CA LEU A 12 9.95 -6.86 6.26
C LEU A 12 10.42 -6.37 4.90
N SER A 13 11.55 -6.88 4.42
CA SER A 13 12.01 -6.65 3.06
C SER A 13 12.15 -7.98 2.33
N VAL A 14 11.58 -8.05 1.13
CA VAL A 14 11.66 -9.21 0.25
C VAL A 14 12.31 -8.77 -1.06
N ALA A 15 13.46 -9.38 -1.40
CA ALA A 15 14.13 -9.16 -2.67
C ALA A 15 13.76 -10.27 -3.65
N ARG A 16 13.40 -9.89 -4.89
CA ARG A 16 13.04 -10.84 -5.95
C ARG A 16 13.56 -10.39 -7.30
N ARG A 17 13.90 -11.37 -8.16
CA ARG A 17 14.13 -11.18 -9.59
C ARG A 17 12.83 -11.46 -10.34
N PHE A 18 12.58 -10.67 -11.37
CA PHE A 18 11.43 -10.80 -12.27
C PHE A 18 11.93 -10.96 -13.69
N ASP A 19 11.20 -11.74 -14.47
CA ASP A 19 11.49 -11.90 -15.88
C ASP A 19 11.06 -10.65 -16.67
N GLY A 20 11.91 -10.19 -17.59
CA GLY A 20 11.71 -8.98 -18.38
C GLY A 20 12.24 -7.71 -17.72
N GLY A 21 12.11 -6.58 -18.41
CA GLY A 21 12.71 -5.31 -18.03
C GLY A 21 11.95 -4.55 -16.94
N LEU A 22 12.52 -3.42 -16.50
CA LEU A 22 12.00 -2.57 -15.42
C LEU A 22 10.54 -2.14 -15.60
N ALA A 23 10.08 -1.95 -16.83
CA ALA A 23 8.70 -1.58 -17.13
C ALA A 23 7.66 -2.60 -16.62
N ARG A 24 8.05 -3.87 -16.46
CA ARG A 24 7.18 -4.92 -15.90
C ARG A 24 6.90 -4.77 -14.40
N LEU A 25 7.69 -3.98 -13.69
CA LEU A 25 7.47 -3.73 -12.26
C LEU A 25 6.31 -2.74 -12.01
N GLY A 26 5.71 -2.17 -13.05
CA GLY A 26 4.52 -1.31 -12.94
C GLY A 26 3.39 -2.03 -12.18
N GLY A 27 2.87 -1.39 -11.13
CA GLY A 27 1.83 -1.97 -10.29
C GLY A 27 2.29 -2.94 -9.20
N LEU A 28 3.60 -3.27 -9.09
CA LEU A 28 4.12 -4.19 -8.07
C LEU A 28 3.81 -3.73 -6.64
N SER A 29 3.81 -2.41 -6.39
CA SER A 29 3.41 -1.85 -5.08
C SER A 29 1.96 -2.20 -4.74
N LEU A 30 1.05 -2.14 -5.72
CA LEU A 30 -0.36 -2.49 -5.53
C LEU A 30 -0.51 -3.98 -5.22
N VAL A 31 0.21 -4.84 -5.94
CA VAL A 31 0.21 -6.30 -5.71
C VAL A 31 0.69 -6.64 -4.30
N ALA A 32 1.78 -6.04 -3.87
CA ALA A 32 2.30 -6.22 -2.51
C ALA A 32 1.32 -5.70 -1.45
N GLY A 33 0.65 -4.56 -1.71
CA GLY A 33 -0.39 -4.00 -0.86
C GLY A 33 -1.60 -4.92 -0.73
N ILE A 34 -2.10 -5.47 -1.84
CA ILE A 34 -3.20 -6.44 -1.85
C ILE A 34 -2.83 -7.66 -1.00
N ALA A 35 -1.67 -8.25 -1.22
CA ALA A 35 -1.21 -9.41 -0.45
C ALA A 35 -1.09 -9.09 1.05
N ALA A 36 -0.62 -7.89 1.41
CA ALA A 36 -0.52 -7.44 2.80
C ALA A 36 -1.91 -7.24 3.44
N CYS A 37 -2.86 -6.60 2.74
CA CYS A 37 -4.24 -6.47 3.20
C CYS A 37 -4.90 -7.82 3.43
N GLU A 38 -4.80 -8.74 2.48
CA GLU A 38 -5.38 -10.09 2.58
C GLU A 38 -4.76 -10.89 3.73
N ALA A 39 -3.43 -10.72 3.96
CA ALA A 39 -2.75 -11.32 5.09
C ALA A 39 -3.31 -10.82 6.43
N LEU A 40 -3.45 -9.51 6.58
CA LEU A 40 -3.96 -8.89 7.80
C LEU A 40 -5.45 -9.23 8.03
N ARG A 41 -6.27 -9.21 6.98
CA ARG A 41 -7.67 -9.63 7.05
C ARG A 41 -7.79 -11.12 7.46
N GLY A 42 -6.90 -11.98 6.95
CA GLY A 42 -6.81 -13.39 7.34
C GLY A 42 -6.42 -13.62 8.80
N LEU A 43 -5.81 -12.62 9.45
CA LEU A 43 -5.52 -12.60 10.90
C LEU A 43 -6.64 -11.97 11.74
N GLY A 44 -7.77 -11.61 11.12
CA GLY A 44 -8.92 -11.03 11.82
C GLY A 44 -9.00 -9.50 11.78
N PHE A 45 -8.08 -8.79 11.08
CA PHE A 45 -8.11 -7.34 10.91
C PHE A 45 -8.92 -6.96 9.66
N GLY A 46 -10.24 -7.24 9.68
CA GLY A 46 -11.13 -7.14 8.52
C GLY A 46 -11.27 -5.74 7.91
N ASP A 47 -11.06 -4.68 8.70
CA ASP A 47 -11.24 -3.28 8.29
C ASP A 47 -10.03 -2.70 7.54
N VAL A 48 -8.94 -3.46 7.39
CA VAL A 48 -7.74 -2.99 6.67
C VAL A 48 -8.05 -2.87 5.19
N GLY A 49 -7.78 -1.70 4.63
CA GLY A 49 -7.90 -1.37 3.22
C GLY A 49 -6.61 -0.79 2.65
N LEU A 50 -6.65 -0.50 1.35
CA LEU A 50 -5.55 0.11 0.61
C LEU A 50 -5.86 1.55 0.26
N LYS A 51 -4.91 2.43 0.53
CA LYS A 51 -4.88 3.78 -0.02
C LYS A 51 -3.76 3.85 -1.04
N TRP A 52 -4.13 4.13 -2.28
CA TRP A 52 -3.16 4.34 -3.38
C TRP A 52 -2.13 5.41 -3.02
N PRO A 53 -0.85 5.23 -3.40
CA PRO A 53 -0.32 4.09 -4.15
C PRO A 53 0.18 2.94 -3.27
N ASN A 54 0.40 3.11 -1.96
CA ASN A 54 1.24 2.20 -1.18
C ASN A 54 0.94 2.18 0.33
N ASP A 55 -0.19 2.73 0.78
CA ASP A 55 -0.52 2.77 2.21
C ASP A 55 -1.57 1.71 2.58
N LEU A 56 -1.35 1.06 3.72
CA LEU A 56 -2.34 0.26 4.42
C LEU A 56 -3.06 1.17 5.40
N VAL A 57 -4.38 1.19 5.35
CA VAL A 57 -5.19 2.13 6.12
C VAL A 57 -6.41 1.46 6.75
N VAL A 58 -6.99 2.13 7.74
CA VAL A 58 -8.28 1.79 8.34
C VAL A 58 -9.16 3.03 8.31
N ALA A 59 -10.43 2.88 7.95
CA ALA A 59 -11.40 3.96 7.96
C ALA A 59 -11.67 4.46 9.39
N ASP A 60 -11.82 5.78 9.54
CA ASP A 60 -12.11 6.45 10.80
C ASP A 60 -13.06 7.63 10.53
N GLY A 61 -14.36 7.35 10.61
CA GLY A 61 -15.36 8.30 10.12
C GLY A 61 -15.14 8.63 8.64
N ASP A 62 -15.04 9.91 8.33
CA ASP A 62 -14.76 10.40 6.97
C ASP A 62 -13.24 10.34 6.62
N GLY A 63 -12.38 10.04 7.59
CA GLY A 63 -10.92 10.00 7.42
C GLY A 63 -10.36 8.59 7.25
N LEU A 64 -9.03 8.55 7.12
CA LEU A 64 -8.24 7.32 7.06
C LEU A 64 -7.09 7.40 8.05
N ARG A 65 -6.89 6.33 8.84
CA ARG A 65 -5.72 6.17 9.70
C ARG A 65 -4.72 5.20 9.08
N LYS A 66 -3.46 5.59 9.00
CA LYS A 66 -2.40 4.77 8.43
C LYS A 66 -1.98 3.67 9.40
N LEU A 67 -2.13 2.42 8.96
CA LEU A 67 -1.66 1.23 9.66
C LEU A 67 -0.23 0.84 9.25
N GLY A 68 0.13 1.12 8.01
CA GLY A 68 1.43 0.74 7.48
C GLY A 68 1.66 1.32 6.10
N GLY A 69 2.78 0.96 5.50
CA GLY A 69 3.11 1.38 4.15
C GLY A 69 4.08 0.43 3.48
N LEU A 70 4.15 0.58 2.16
CA LEU A 70 5.02 -0.21 1.31
C LEU A 70 5.98 0.70 0.55
N LEU A 71 7.16 0.19 0.28
CA LEU A 71 8.16 0.81 -0.60
C LEU A 71 8.66 -0.26 -1.56
N VAL A 72 8.58 0.01 -2.85
CA VAL A 72 9.15 -0.87 -3.87
C VAL A 72 10.28 -0.13 -4.57
N GLU A 73 11.47 -0.67 -4.47
CA GLU A 73 12.66 -0.17 -5.13
C GLU A 73 13.05 -1.15 -6.24
N GLY A 74 12.96 -0.68 -7.47
CA GLY A 74 13.31 -1.46 -8.66
C GLY A 74 14.71 -1.13 -9.17
N GLY A 75 15.39 -2.13 -9.74
CA GLY A 75 16.66 -1.99 -10.41
C GLY A 75 16.85 -3.07 -11.48
N GLY A 76 17.77 -2.85 -12.41
CA GLY A 76 18.07 -3.79 -13.48
C GLY A 76 18.30 -3.10 -14.81
N GLU A 77 18.46 -3.87 -15.85
CA GLU A 77 18.62 -3.37 -17.21
C GLU A 77 17.25 -3.12 -17.86
N ALA A 78 17.19 -2.18 -18.79
CA ALA A 78 15.94 -1.85 -19.48
C ALA A 78 15.34 -3.06 -20.24
N ALA A 79 16.19 -3.94 -20.78
CA ALA A 79 15.81 -5.12 -21.56
C ALA A 79 16.20 -6.46 -20.89
N GLY A 80 16.79 -6.43 -19.68
CA GLY A 80 17.23 -7.61 -18.95
C GLY A 80 16.27 -8.02 -17.82
N ALA A 81 16.74 -8.90 -16.94
CA ALA A 81 15.98 -9.26 -15.74
C ALA A 81 15.89 -8.08 -14.78
N ALA A 82 14.67 -7.74 -14.37
CA ALA A 82 14.45 -6.76 -13.34
C ALA A 82 14.64 -7.36 -11.93
N ARG A 83 15.01 -6.51 -10.98
CA ARG A 83 15.07 -6.86 -9.55
C ARG A 83 14.24 -5.86 -8.80
N ALA A 84 13.54 -6.32 -7.77
CA ALA A 84 12.86 -5.40 -6.87
C ALA A 84 13.11 -5.81 -5.42
N VAL A 85 13.17 -4.80 -4.54
CA VAL A 85 13.07 -4.96 -3.09
C VAL A 85 11.73 -4.38 -2.68
N ILE A 86 10.91 -5.23 -2.07
CA ILE A 86 9.60 -4.88 -1.55
C ILE A 86 9.73 -4.73 -0.04
N GLY A 87 9.70 -3.49 0.45
CA GLY A 87 9.69 -3.16 1.87
C GLY A 87 8.25 -3.00 2.37
N LEU A 88 7.93 -3.61 3.51
CA LEU A 88 6.66 -3.48 4.22
C LEU A 88 6.92 -3.01 5.65
N GLY A 89 6.25 -1.93 6.05
CA GLY A 89 6.22 -1.45 7.43
C GLY A 89 4.80 -1.55 7.99
N ILE A 90 4.58 -2.30 9.07
CA ILE A 90 3.28 -2.46 9.72
C ILE A 90 3.39 -2.01 11.17
N ASN A 91 2.53 -1.09 11.57
CA ASN A 91 2.40 -0.65 12.95
C ASN A 91 1.76 -1.78 13.77
N VAL A 92 2.51 -2.41 14.67
CA VAL A 92 1.97 -3.49 15.52
C VAL A 92 1.60 -2.95 16.88
N ARG A 93 2.47 -2.20 17.53
CA ARG A 93 2.21 -1.52 18.82
C ARG A 93 3.04 -0.23 18.84
N MET A 94 2.36 0.91 18.84
CA MET A 94 3.02 2.21 18.86
C MET A 94 3.40 2.58 20.30
N PRO A 95 4.67 2.78 20.61
CA PRO A 95 5.07 3.30 21.91
C PRO A 95 4.58 4.73 22.12
N ALA A 96 4.16 5.05 23.34
CA ALA A 96 3.60 6.37 23.67
C ALA A 96 4.57 7.53 23.33
N GLU A 97 5.88 7.28 23.51
CA GLU A 97 6.93 8.27 23.23
C GLU A 97 7.06 8.59 21.72
N ALA A 98 6.72 7.63 20.86
CA ALA A 98 6.80 7.79 19.41
C ALA A 98 5.53 8.41 18.82
N ALA A 99 4.39 8.25 19.50
CA ALA A 99 3.06 8.66 19.03
C ALA A 99 2.95 10.17 18.76
N GLY A 100 3.49 10.99 19.65
CA GLY A 100 3.41 12.46 19.58
C GLY A 100 4.21 13.13 18.47
N GLY A 101 4.98 12.37 17.70
CA GLY A 101 5.83 12.88 16.62
C GLY A 101 5.36 12.56 15.21
N ILE A 102 4.14 12.02 15.05
CA ILE A 102 3.59 11.60 13.76
C ILE A 102 2.54 12.62 13.32
N ASP A 103 2.79 13.31 12.22
CA ASP A 103 1.95 14.42 11.73
C ASP A 103 0.72 13.95 10.93
N GLN A 104 0.47 12.65 10.82
CA GLN A 104 -0.68 12.09 10.12
C GLN A 104 -1.47 11.15 11.03
N PRO A 105 -2.80 11.00 10.84
CA PRO A 105 -3.58 10.00 11.57
C PRO A 105 -3.02 8.59 11.35
N TRP A 106 -2.80 7.88 12.44
CA TRP A 106 -2.25 6.52 12.41
C TRP A 106 -3.03 5.59 13.33
N ILE A 107 -2.86 4.30 13.12
CA ILE A 107 -3.36 3.22 13.96
C ILE A 107 -2.32 2.08 14.00
N ASP A 108 -2.42 1.22 14.99
CA ASP A 108 -1.64 0.00 15.09
C ASP A 108 -2.54 -1.23 15.32
N LEU A 109 -2.01 -2.43 15.10
CA LEU A 109 -2.75 -3.66 15.24
C LEU A 109 -3.19 -3.92 16.70
N ALA A 110 -2.42 -3.44 17.67
CA ALA A 110 -2.75 -3.61 19.08
C ALA A 110 -4.01 -2.82 19.49
N ALA A 111 -4.25 -1.65 18.87
CA ALA A 111 -5.48 -0.90 19.07
C ALA A 111 -6.71 -1.52 18.39
N MET A 112 -6.49 -2.39 17.39
CA MET A 112 -7.55 -3.08 16.64
C MET A 112 -7.91 -4.47 17.21
N SER A 113 -7.18 -4.96 18.20
CA SER A 113 -7.37 -6.32 18.74
C SER A 113 -7.33 -6.31 20.26
N PRO A 114 -8.30 -6.96 20.92
CA PRO A 114 -8.26 -7.16 22.37
C PRO A 114 -7.18 -8.17 22.80
N GLN A 115 -6.65 -8.96 21.87
CA GLN A 115 -5.64 -9.97 22.13
C GLN A 115 -4.25 -9.48 21.73
N PRO A 116 -3.18 -9.96 22.40
CA PRO A 116 -1.82 -9.64 22.01
C PRO A 116 -1.51 -10.07 20.58
N VAL A 117 -0.98 -9.14 19.77
CA VAL A 117 -0.64 -9.41 18.38
C VAL A 117 0.78 -9.97 18.28
N SER A 118 0.90 -11.18 17.77
CA SER A 118 2.19 -11.81 17.50
C SER A 118 2.81 -11.28 16.18
N ARG A 119 3.95 -10.60 16.27
CA ARG A 119 4.69 -10.14 15.10
C ARG A 119 5.14 -11.29 14.19
N ASN A 120 5.51 -12.43 14.78
CA ASN A 120 5.89 -13.60 14.00
C ASN A 120 4.70 -14.16 13.20
N ALA A 121 3.49 -14.18 13.78
CA ALA A 121 2.29 -14.56 13.05
C ALA A 121 1.98 -13.59 11.91
N VAL A 122 2.15 -12.28 12.15
CA VAL A 122 1.99 -11.25 11.09
C VAL A 122 2.98 -11.49 9.96
N VAL A 123 4.28 -11.67 10.26
CA VAL A 123 5.31 -11.92 9.24
C VAL A 123 5.02 -13.23 8.47
N ALA A 124 4.67 -14.30 9.17
CA ALA A 124 4.36 -15.58 8.53
C ALA A 124 3.17 -15.45 7.57
N MET A 125 2.10 -14.76 7.97
CA MET A 125 0.93 -14.55 7.13
C MET A 125 1.25 -13.60 5.96
N LEU A 126 2.03 -12.53 6.17
CA LEU A 126 2.50 -11.66 5.09
C LEU A 126 3.26 -12.45 4.03
N LEU A 127 4.23 -13.27 4.43
CA LEU A 127 5.01 -14.08 3.49
C LEU A 127 4.14 -15.12 2.77
N SER A 128 3.19 -15.77 3.47
CA SER A 128 2.30 -16.77 2.87
C SER A 128 1.39 -16.20 1.78
N ARG A 129 1.08 -14.91 1.82
CA ARG A 129 0.28 -14.22 0.79
C ARG A 129 1.15 -13.52 -0.25
N LEU A 130 2.24 -12.90 0.19
CA LEU A 130 3.10 -12.12 -0.69
C LEU A 130 3.85 -12.99 -1.71
N LEU A 131 4.46 -14.10 -1.28
CA LEU A 131 5.29 -14.90 -2.18
C LEU A 131 4.50 -15.48 -3.37
N PRO A 132 3.30 -16.09 -3.18
CA PRO A 132 2.46 -16.52 -4.30
C PRO A 132 1.98 -15.34 -5.18
N ALA A 133 1.64 -14.20 -4.57
CA ALA A 133 1.22 -13.02 -5.32
C ALA A 133 2.34 -12.48 -6.22
N LEU A 134 3.58 -12.44 -5.73
CA LEU A 134 4.73 -12.07 -6.55
C LEU A 134 5.00 -13.06 -7.70
N GLN A 135 4.77 -14.36 -7.46
CA GLN A 135 4.89 -15.37 -8.50
C GLN A 135 3.81 -15.20 -9.58
N GLN A 136 2.56 -14.97 -9.17
CA GLN A 136 1.47 -14.71 -10.09
C GLN A 136 1.71 -13.42 -10.89
N PHE A 137 2.16 -12.35 -10.22
CA PHE A 137 2.47 -11.08 -10.90
C PHE A 137 3.58 -11.25 -11.95
N ASP A 138 4.60 -12.02 -11.66
CA ASP A 138 5.68 -12.32 -12.61
C ASP A 138 5.16 -13.00 -13.88
N ALA A 139 4.22 -13.95 -13.72
CA ALA A 139 3.65 -14.71 -14.82
C ALA A 139 2.56 -13.93 -15.60
N GLU A 140 1.69 -13.20 -14.89
CA GLU A 140 0.41 -12.71 -15.44
C GLU A 140 0.30 -11.16 -15.41
N GLY A 141 1.24 -10.47 -14.74
CA GLY A 141 1.20 -9.01 -14.58
C GLY A 141 0.11 -8.54 -13.59
N LEU A 142 -0.31 -7.27 -13.74
CA LEU A 142 -1.23 -6.62 -12.81
C LEU A 142 -2.70 -7.02 -12.99
N ALA A 143 -3.09 -7.45 -14.19
CA ALA A 143 -4.50 -7.64 -14.55
C ALA A 143 -5.31 -8.50 -13.56
N PRO A 144 -4.84 -9.68 -13.07
CA PRO A 144 -5.58 -10.50 -12.12
C PRO A 144 -5.80 -9.84 -10.76
N PHE A 145 -5.05 -8.80 -10.46
CA PHE A 145 -5.08 -8.10 -9.17
C PHE A 145 -6.07 -6.92 -9.14
N LEU A 146 -6.50 -6.42 -10.31
CA LEU A 146 -7.40 -5.27 -10.39
C LEU A 146 -8.73 -5.47 -9.62
N PRO A 147 -9.44 -6.61 -9.76
CA PRO A 147 -10.66 -6.87 -8.98
C PRO A 147 -10.38 -6.99 -7.48
N ARG A 148 -9.24 -7.57 -7.10
CA ARG A 148 -8.82 -7.70 -5.70
C ARG A 148 -8.52 -6.33 -5.09
N TYR A 149 -7.85 -5.45 -5.84
CA TYR A 149 -7.64 -4.08 -5.43
C TYR A 149 -8.96 -3.35 -5.21
N ALA A 150 -9.89 -3.43 -6.16
CA ALA A 150 -11.19 -2.76 -6.07
C ALA A 150 -11.98 -3.14 -4.79
N ALA A 151 -11.85 -4.40 -4.33
CA ALA A 151 -12.47 -4.88 -3.08
C ALA A 151 -11.75 -4.37 -1.81
N LEU A 152 -10.57 -3.79 -1.93
CA LEU A 152 -9.72 -3.31 -0.84
C LEU A 152 -9.53 -1.79 -0.88
N ASP A 153 -9.99 -1.11 -1.92
CA ASP A 153 -9.75 0.31 -2.18
C ASP A 153 -10.45 1.20 -1.15
N ALA A 154 -9.66 1.77 -0.25
CA ALA A 154 -10.14 2.70 0.76
C ALA A 154 -10.45 4.11 0.21
N LEU A 155 -10.09 4.39 -1.04
CA LEU A 155 -10.38 5.67 -1.71
C LEU A 155 -11.66 5.63 -2.55
N ALA A 156 -12.23 4.46 -2.82
CA ALA A 156 -13.36 4.29 -3.70
C ALA A 156 -14.52 5.27 -3.37
N GLY A 157 -14.86 6.13 -4.32
CA GLY A 157 -15.94 7.13 -4.20
C GLY A 157 -15.63 8.33 -3.29
N ARG A 158 -14.44 8.41 -2.66
CA ARG A 158 -14.07 9.51 -1.77
C ARG A 158 -13.67 10.77 -2.56
N ALA A 159 -13.97 11.92 -1.96
CA ALA A 159 -13.37 13.19 -2.35
C ALA A 159 -11.89 13.21 -1.97
N LEU A 160 -11.05 13.70 -2.87
CA LEU A 160 -9.60 13.72 -2.74
C LEU A 160 -9.04 15.12 -3.01
N ARG A 161 -7.87 15.37 -2.45
CA ARG A 161 -6.95 16.40 -2.95
C ARG A 161 -5.75 15.73 -3.60
N VAL A 162 -5.58 15.96 -4.89
CA VAL A 162 -4.42 15.52 -5.65
C VAL A 162 -3.38 16.63 -5.56
N HIS A 163 -2.19 16.31 -5.06
CA HIS A 163 -1.04 17.21 -4.98
C HIS A 163 -0.08 16.88 -6.11
N GLU A 164 0.21 17.85 -6.98
CA GLU A 164 1.05 17.69 -8.18
C GLU A 164 1.97 18.91 -8.28
N GLY A 165 3.28 18.69 -8.17
CA GLY A 165 4.24 19.79 -8.01
C GLY A 165 3.91 20.66 -6.80
N ASP A 166 3.87 21.99 -7.00
CA ASP A 166 3.52 22.97 -5.95
C ASP A 166 2.00 23.21 -5.83
N GLY A 167 1.19 22.52 -6.64
CA GLY A 167 -0.27 22.69 -6.72
C GLY A 167 -1.05 21.58 -6.03
N ALA A 168 -2.33 21.88 -5.73
CA ALA A 168 -3.29 20.87 -5.30
C ALA A 168 -4.67 21.17 -5.87
N TRP A 169 -5.37 20.12 -6.33
CA TRP A 169 -6.70 20.26 -6.92
C TRP A 169 -7.66 19.19 -6.39
N PRO A 170 -8.98 19.50 -6.31
CA PRO A 170 -9.98 18.57 -5.83
C PRO A 170 -10.31 17.52 -6.90
N ALA A 171 -10.58 16.29 -6.48
CA ALA A 171 -11.00 15.19 -7.32
C ALA A 171 -11.87 14.19 -6.56
N SER A 172 -12.45 13.23 -7.27
CA SER A 172 -13.08 12.04 -6.70
C SER A 172 -12.41 10.79 -7.24
N ALA A 173 -12.14 9.82 -6.37
CA ALA A 173 -11.53 8.55 -6.78
C ALA A 173 -12.51 7.67 -7.56
N LEU A 174 -12.02 7.11 -8.67
CA LEU A 174 -12.77 6.19 -9.55
C LEU A 174 -12.19 4.75 -9.55
N GLY A 175 -11.16 4.50 -8.74
CA GLY A 175 -10.42 3.23 -8.74
C GLY A 175 -9.10 3.32 -9.51
N ILE A 176 -8.54 2.21 -9.94
CA ILE A 176 -7.25 2.15 -10.65
C ILE A 176 -7.41 1.74 -12.12
N ALA A 177 -6.48 2.20 -12.96
CA ALA A 177 -6.35 1.84 -14.36
C ALA A 177 -5.59 0.51 -14.54
N ALA A 178 -5.57 -0.01 -15.75
CA ALA A 178 -4.90 -1.28 -16.08
C ALA A 178 -3.39 -1.28 -15.83
N ASP A 179 -2.76 -0.11 -15.85
CA ASP A 179 -1.34 0.10 -15.55
C ASP A 179 -1.04 0.41 -14.07
N GLY A 180 -2.10 0.50 -13.23
CA GLY A 180 -1.98 0.82 -11.80
C GLY A 180 -2.05 2.31 -11.46
N ALA A 181 -2.25 3.21 -12.44
CA ALA A 181 -2.50 4.61 -12.18
C ALA A 181 -3.84 4.81 -11.45
N LEU A 182 -3.92 5.80 -10.55
CA LEU A 182 -5.18 6.17 -9.93
C LEU A 182 -6.05 6.93 -10.95
N ARG A 183 -7.27 6.45 -11.16
CA ARG A 183 -8.29 7.15 -11.93
C ARG A 183 -9.06 8.08 -11.02
N VAL A 184 -9.18 9.34 -11.44
CA VAL A 184 -9.89 10.36 -10.69
C VAL A 184 -10.79 11.17 -11.62
N ARG A 185 -11.84 11.76 -11.05
CA ARG A 185 -12.67 12.76 -11.73
C ARG A 185 -12.38 14.12 -11.11
N ASP A 186 -11.92 15.07 -11.93
CA ASP A 186 -11.63 16.44 -11.49
C ASP A 186 -12.91 17.27 -11.24
N GLY A 187 -12.74 18.50 -10.73
CA GLY A 187 -13.85 19.42 -10.45
C GLY A 187 -14.64 19.86 -11.68
N GLU A 188 -14.13 19.64 -12.90
CA GLU A 188 -14.81 19.93 -14.17
C GLU A 188 -15.49 18.66 -14.75
N GLY A 189 -15.48 17.54 -14.01
CA GLY A 189 -16.10 16.28 -14.40
C GLY A 189 -15.26 15.42 -15.36
N ARG A 190 -14.03 15.82 -15.69
CA ARG A 190 -13.14 15.09 -16.60
C ARG A 190 -12.42 13.94 -15.85
N GLU A 191 -12.32 12.78 -16.50
CA GLU A 191 -11.51 11.69 -15.98
C GLU A 191 -10.03 11.92 -16.29
N ARG A 192 -9.18 11.71 -15.29
CA ARG A 192 -7.72 11.81 -15.38
C ARG A 192 -7.07 10.60 -14.74
N GLN A 193 -5.85 10.29 -15.18
CA GLN A 193 -5.00 9.27 -14.57
C GLN A 193 -3.84 9.97 -13.86
N VAL A 194 -3.57 9.50 -12.64
CA VAL A 194 -2.54 10.03 -11.76
C VAL A 194 -1.53 8.93 -11.48
N HIS A 195 -0.26 9.18 -11.78
CA HIS A 195 0.82 8.20 -11.59
C HIS A 195 1.56 8.44 -10.27
N ALA A 196 2.02 7.37 -9.63
CA ALA A 196 2.82 7.46 -8.40
C ALA A 196 4.23 8.02 -8.72
N GLY A 197 4.75 8.83 -7.80
CA GLY A 197 6.07 9.46 -7.93
C GLY A 197 6.00 10.97 -8.13
N ASP A 198 5.08 11.44 -8.97
CA ASP A 198 4.92 12.87 -9.28
C ASP A 198 3.83 13.53 -8.43
N VAL A 199 2.97 12.72 -7.79
CA VAL A 199 1.79 13.20 -7.07
C VAL A 199 1.56 12.44 -5.77
N SER A 200 0.89 13.11 -4.82
CA SER A 200 0.35 12.51 -3.61
C SER A 200 -1.16 12.76 -3.50
N VAL A 201 -1.85 11.87 -2.79
CA VAL A 201 -3.31 11.93 -2.63
C VAL A 201 -3.66 11.99 -1.16
N ARG A 202 -4.56 12.92 -0.79
CA ARG A 202 -5.14 13.02 0.55
C ARG A 202 -6.66 12.89 0.45
N ALA A 203 -7.22 12.05 1.29
CA ALA A 203 -8.65 11.88 1.48
C ALA A 203 -9.07 12.52 2.79
#